data_e0aeee93668a758ca961e71194471ed4
#
_entry.id   e0aeee93668a758ca961e71194471ed4
#
_cell.length_a   1.000
_cell.length_b   1.000
_cell.length_c   1.000
_cell.angle_alpha   90.00
_cell.angle_beta   90.00
_cell.angle_gamma   90.00
#
_symmetry.space_group_name_H-M   'P 1'
#
loop_
_entity.id
_entity.type
_entity.pdbx_description
1 polymer ?
#
loop_
_entity_poly.entity_id
_entity_poly.type
_entity_poly.pdbx_seq_one_letter_code
_entity_poly.pdbx_strand_id
1 'polypeptide(L)'
;MQGARMQAVSCLLAGLLALLISGPGVAVEAGPPGITEPTVFAPYDQNASQCNPPVGLSPVLAYVQENDREFLEGVNHGLSRAAADRGLEYRRVLANSDAANAAAEIQGFLDAKVGALVATSSDPSVVSHNLQKVIWSGAFVGTIVPPPATLLLNAPQYETGKVLADAAISYIRARLGGHAKVVLLTQDAMQYLAPRFEAMRDELSKLPGVTVVADIAPSPVTEQGGYDTMNTILVGIPDVDVVLGADAVVLGALRALRDAHKDRPDQFLGGIDGEPQAVAEIKTGTSPYKASIALSSPVFGYAIGQYGADWLVGKSIPQAMDILPIALTGENLAAYEADLADPAAAFADPVRRNLYLRMYGNICYDTRDQYVNFPWSSEGGQ
;
A
#
# COMPACT_ATOMS: atom_id res chain seq x y z
N MET A 1 1.54 -78.33 -43.97
CA MET A 1 0.29 -78.93 -44.54
C MET A 1 -0.88 -78.17 -43.98
N GLN A 2 -1.66 -77.57 -44.85
CA GLN A 2 -3.12 -77.22 -44.78
C GLN A 2 -3.49 -76.29 -43.58
N GLY A 3 -4.22 -75.28 -43.71
CA GLY A 3 -4.98 -74.75 -44.86
C GLY A 3 -5.96 -73.72 -44.33
N ALA A 4 -6.19 -72.70 -45.08
CA ALA A 4 -7.06 -71.55 -44.84
C ALA A 4 -8.45 -71.80 -44.34
N ARG A 5 -9.03 -70.79 -43.71
CA ARG A 5 -10.35 -70.23 -44.14
C ARG A 5 -10.64 -68.90 -43.38
N MET A 6 -10.80 -67.86 -44.14
CA MET A 6 -11.44 -66.58 -43.78
C MET A 6 -12.91 -66.82 -43.46
N GLN A 7 -13.44 -66.23 -42.41
CA GLN A 7 -14.82 -65.86 -42.29
C GLN A 7 -14.99 -64.43 -41.80
N ALA A 8 -15.62 -63.64 -42.65
CA ALA A 8 -16.04 -62.29 -42.38
C ALA A 8 -17.21 -62.31 -41.38
N VAL A 9 -17.15 -61.46 -40.36
CA VAL A 9 -18.27 -61.18 -39.49
C VAL A 9 -18.54 -59.67 -39.51
N SER A 10 -19.72 -59.33 -39.99
CA SER A 10 -20.25 -57.97 -40.05
C SER A 10 -20.48 -57.44 -38.64
N CYS A 11 -19.87 -56.29 -38.32
CA CYS A 11 -20.19 -55.51 -37.14
C CYS A 11 -21.27 -54.48 -37.45
N LEU A 12 -22.41 -54.63 -36.80
CA LEU A 12 -23.45 -53.60 -36.71
C LEU A 12 -22.94 -52.40 -35.94
N LEU A 13 -22.97 -51.24 -36.54
CA LEU A 13 -22.80 -49.95 -35.85
C LEU A 13 -24.09 -49.63 -35.10
N ALA A 14 -24.07 -49.73 -33.78
CA ALA A 14 -25.05 -49.10 -32.92
C ALA A 14 -24.56 -47.65 -32.58
N GLY A 15 -25.19 -46.69 -33.24
CA GLY A 15 -24.91 -45.25 -32.94
C GLY A 15 -25.51 -44.85 -31.60
N LEU A 16 -24.67 -44.59 -30.61
CA LEU A 16 -25.06 -43.89 -29.39
C LEU A 16 -25.09 -42.42 -29.65
N LEU A 17 -26.29 -41.85 -29.78
CA LEU A 17 -26.51 -40.41 -29.85
C LEU A 17 -26.38 -39.83 -28.42
N ALA A 18 -25.20 -39.34 -28.06
CA ALA A 18 -25.00 -38.59 -26.82
C ALA A 18 -25.66 -37.21 -26.97
N LEU A 19 -26.83 -37.04 -26.38
CA LEU A 19 -27.39 -35.69 -26.17
C LEU A 19 -26.50 -34.94 -25.17
N LEU A 20 -25.68 -34.02 -25.71
CA LEU A 20 -25.03 -32.96 -24.94
C LEU A 20 -26.15 -32.02 -24.48
N ILE A 21 -26.62 -32.19 -23.25
CA ILE A 21 -27.40 -31.18 -22.54
C ILE A 21 -26.43 -30.03 -22.22
N SER A 22 -26.35 -29.07 -23.13
CA SER A 22 -25.73 -27.75 -22.83
C SER A 22 -26.66 -27.08 -21.82
N GLY A 23 -26.32 -27.18 -20.54
CA GLY A 23 -26.93 -26.33 -19.53
C GLY A 23 -26.72 -24.86 -19.93
N PRO A 24 -27.64 -23.97 -19.58
CA PRO A 24 -27.40 -22.55 -19.82
C PRO A 24 -26.12 -22.15 -19.05
N GLY A 25 -25.04 -21.95 -19.77
CA GLY A 25 -23.87 -21.31 -19.24
C GLY A 25 -24.34 -19.98 -18.67
N VAL A 26 -24.18 -19.77 -17.37
CA VAL A 26 -24.35 -18.46 -16.78
C VAL A 26 -23.34 -17.60 -17.51
N ALA A 27 -23.83 -16.77 -18.44
CA ALA A 27 -23.01 -15.75 -19.07
C ALA A 27 -22.53 -14.87 -17.91
N VAL A 28 -21.25 -15.00 -17.52
CA VAL A 28 -20.60 -14.02 -16.68
C VAL A 28 -20.77 -12.72 -17.44
N GLU A 29 -21.53 -11.77 -16.90
CA GLU A 29 -21.73 -10.46 -17.47
C GLU A 29 -20.35 -9.82 -17.56
N ALA A 30 -19.72 -9.94 -18.73
CA ALA A 30 -18.41 -9.41 -18.98
C ALA A 30 -18.58 -7.91 -19.25
N GLY A 31 -18.29 -7.09 -18.23
CA GLY A 31 -18.16 -5.65 -18.43
C GLY A 31 -16.93 -5.32 -19.27
N PRO A 32 -16.71 -4.05 -19.56
CA PRO A 32 -15.54 -3.62 -20.32
C PRO A 32 -14.25 -4.01 -19.57
N PRO A 33 -13.20 -4.45 -20.30
CA PRO A 33 -11.91 -4.74 -19.70
C PRO A 33 -11.28 -3.43 -19.23
N GLY A 34 -10.67 -3.47 -18.04
CA GLY A 34 -9.80 -2.37 -17.57
C GLY A 34 -8.45 -2.39 -18.27
N ILE A 35 -7.59 -1.45 -17.92
CA ILE A 35 -6.21 -1.40 -18.38
C ILE A 35 -5.44 -2.57 -17.74
N THR A 36 -4.84 -3.43 -18.56
CA THR A 36 -4.14 -4.65 -18.15
C THR A 36 -2.63 -4.59 -18.38
N GLU A 37 -2.17 -3.63 -19.16
CA GLU A 37 -0.75 -3.47 -19.47
C GLU A 37 -0.15 -2.30 -18.66
N PRO A 38 1.11 -2.42 -18.20
CA PRO A 38 1.78 -1.32 -17.52
C PRO A 38 1.72 -0.04 -18.31
N THR A 39 1.33 1.05 -17.66
CA THR A 39 1.24 2.37 -18.30
C THR A 39 1.87 3.43 -17.41
N VAL A 40 2.42 4.45 -18.04
CA VAL A 40 2.88 5.66 -17.36
C VAL A 40 1.77 6.71 -17.47
N PHE A 41 1.17 7.03 -16.34
CA PHE A 41 0.19 8.09 -16.28
C PHE A 41 0.84 9.47 -16.30
N ALA A 42 0.26 10.41 -17.06
CA ALA A 42 0.60 11.82 -16.94
C ALA A 42 0.28 12.32 -15.52
N PRO A 43 0.88 13.42 -15.06
CA PRO A 43 0.44 14.09 -13.85
C PRO A 43 -1.07 14.40 -13.90
N TYR A 44 -1.73 14.30 -12.76
CA TYR A 44 -3.16 14.59 -12.65
C TYR A 44 -3.45 16.06 -12.99
N ASP A 45 -4.40 16.28 -13.90
CA ASP A 45 -4.91 17.61 -14.22
C ASP A 45 -6.23 17.86 -13.47
N GLN A 46 -6.18 18.69 -12.45
CA GLN A 46 -7.37 19.10 -11.69
C GLN A 46 -8.36 19.96 -12.49
N ASN A 47 -7.96 20.48 -13.65
CA ASN A 47 -8.78 21.30 -14.54
C ASN A 47 -9.33 20.48 -15.73
N ALA A 48 -9.16 19.16 -15.73
CA ALA A 48 -9.71 18.30 -16.75
C ALA A 48 -11.23 18.49 -16.88
N SER A 49 -11.75 18.27 -18.09
CA SER A 49 -13.16 18.42 -18.39
C SER A 49 -14.04 17.60 -17.46
N GLN A 50 -15.18 18.17 -17.06
CA GLN A 50 -16.19 17.45 -16.30
C GLN A 50 -16.84 16.37 -17.17
N CYS A 51 -17.26 15.32 -16.51
CA CYS A 51 -17.99 14.19 -17.06
C CYS A 51 -19.44 14.20 -16.58
N ASN A 52 -20.23 13.24 -17.07
CA ASN A 52 -21.54 13.02 -16.51
C ASN A 52 -21.42 12.41 -15.08
N PRO A 53 -22.28 12.80 -14.15
CA PRO A 53 -22.37 12.10 -12.88
C PRO A 53 -22.97 10.70 -13.07
N PRO A 54 -22.58 9.70 -12.27
CA PRO A 54 -23.20 8.37 -12.30
C PRO A 54 -24.69 8.45 -11.94
N VAL A 55 -25.50 7.62 -12.60
CA VAL A 55 -26.96 7.62 -12.40
C VAL A 55 -27.39 6.43 -11.55
N GLY A 56 -28.38 6.67 -10.66
CA GLY A 56 -29.02 5.60 -9.91
C GLY A 56 -28.20 5.04 -8.74
N LEU A 57 -27.12 5.72 -8.37
CA LEU A 57 -26.30 5.39 -7.20
C LEU A 57 -26.71 6.23 -5.98
N SER A 58 -26.54 5.66 -4.78
CA SER A 58 -26.80 6.36 -3.54
C SER A 58 -25.60 7.22 -3.10
N PRO A 59 -25.79 8.36 -2.43
CA PRO A 59 -24.70 9.20 -1.93
C PRO A 59 -24.05 8.60 -0.67
N VAL A 60 -23.54 7.39 -0.82
CA VAL A 60 -22.89 6.59 0.25
C VAL A 60 -21.44 6.39 -0.10
N LEU A 61 -20.56 6.68 0.84
CA LEU A 61 -19.15 6.25 0.86
C LEU A 61 -19.03 5.04 1.78
N ALA A 62 -18.77 3.88 1.20
CA ALA A 62 -18.60 2.64 1.93
C ALA A 62 -17.12 2.29 2.09
N TYR A 63 -16.76 1.69 3.23
CA TYR A 63 -15.42 1.17 3.48
C TYR A 63 -15.47 -0.26 3.98
N VAL A 64 -14.88 -1.18 3.20
CA VAL A 64 -14.61 -2.56 3.61
C VAL A 64 -13.19 -2.61 4.12
N GLN A 65 -13.04 -2.56 5.44
CA GLN A 65 -11.76 -2.52 6.14
C GLN A 65 -11.33 -3.93 6.52
N GLU A 66 -10.10 -4.31 6.17
CA GLU A 66 -9.58 -5.65 6.42
C GLU A 66 -9.51 -6.01 7.90
N ASN A 67 -8.94 -5.13 8.72
CA ASN A 67 -8.75 -5.29 10.16
C ASN A 67 -8.67 -3.92 10.85
N ASP A 68 -8.53 -3.92 12.17
CA ASP A 68 -8.52 -2.73 13.03
C ASP A 68 -7.10 -2.20 13.35
N ARG A 69 -6.08 -2.55 12.55
CA ARG A 69 -4.73 -1.98 12.75
C ARG A 69 -4.73 -0.47 12.57
N GLU A 70 -3.87 0.19 13.32
CA GLU A 70 -3.77 1.66 13.41
C GLU A 70 -3.72 2.36 12.04
N PHE A 71 -2.94 1.81 11.11
CA PHE A 71 -2.87 2.34 9.75
C PHE A 71 -4.24 2.39 9.05
N LEU A 72 -5.03 1.31 9.14
CA LEU A 72 -6.37 1.24 8.54
C LEU A 72 -7.41 2.06 9.31
N GLU A 73 -7.24 2.21 10.63
CA GLU A 73 -8.03 3.16 11.41
C GLU A 73 -7.76 4.61 11.02
N GLY A 74 -6.51 4.95 10.70
CA GLY A 74 -6.17 6.26 10.13
C GLY A 74 -6.90 6.52 8.81
N VAL A 75 -6.93 5.52 7.92
CA VAL A 75 -7.73 5.60 6.67
C VAL A 75 -9.21 5.81 6.96
N ASN A 76 -9.77 5.03 7.88
CA ASN A 76 -11.15 5.16 8.33
C ASN A 76 -11.46 6.58 8.83
N HIS A 77 -10.57 7.14 9.64
CA HIS A 77 -10.72 8.53 10.12
C HIS A 77 -10.78 9.52 8.95
N GLY A 78 -9.86 9.41 7.99
CA GLY A 78 -9.84 10.27 6.79
C GLY A 78 -11.11 10.13 5.94
N LEU A 79 -11.53 8.91 5.63
CA LEU A 79 -12.74 8.63 4.85
C LEU A 79 -14.01 9.15 5.53
N SER A 80 -14.15 8.88 6.83
CA SER A 80 -15.31 9.35 7.63
C SER A 80 -15.40 10.88 7.63
N ARG A 81 -14.26 11.56 7.82
CA ARG A 81 -14.19 13.02 7.75
C ARG A 81 -14.55 13.55 6.36
N ALA A 82 -14.02 12.94 5.29
CA ALA A 82 -14.35 13.35 3.93
C ALA A 82 -15.84 13.17 3.61
N ALA A 83 -16.45 12.07 4.04
CA ALA A 83 -17.88 11.84 3.86
C ALA A 83 -18.71 12.92 4.57
N ALA A 84 -18.35 13.26 5.82
CA ALA A 84 -19.02 14.32 6.57
C ALA A 84 -18.92 15.70 5.89
N ASP A 85 -17.72 16.07 5.42
CA ASP A 85 -17.47 17.35 4.75
C ASP A 85 -18.18 17.45 3.39
N ARG A 86 -18.51 16.33 2.77
CA ARG A 86 -19.18 16.25 1.46
C ARG A 86 -20.66 15.87 1.56
N GLY A 87 -21.20 15.69 2.75
CA GLY A 87 -22.61 15.33 2.97
C GLY A 87 -22.98 13.93 2.47
N LEU A 88 -22.02 12.99 2.46
CA LEU A 88 -22.25 11.59 2.12
C LEU A 88 -22.56 10.77 3.38
N GLU A 89 -23.43 9.77 3.26
CA GLU A 89 -23.57 8.76 4.29
C GLU A 89 -22.30 7.92 4.33
N TYR A 90 -21.72 7.70 5.53
CA TYR A 90 -20.56 6.86 5.70
C TYR A 90 -20.92 5.50 6.28
N ARG A 91 -20.50 4.43 5.61
CA ARG A 91 -20.69 3.04 6.08
C ARG A 91 -19.37 2.30 6.12
N ARG A 92 -19.02 1.76 7.29
CA ARG A 92 -17.82 0.95 7.49
C ARG A 92 -18.19 -0.45 7.95
N VAL A 93 -17.48 -1.45 7.40
CA VAL A 93 -17.52 -2.84 7.86
C VAL A 93 -16.12 -3.38 8.05
N LEU A 94 -15.93 -4.26 9.05
CA LEU A 94 -14.67 -4.96 9.28
C LEU A 94 -14.75 -6.36 8.70
N ALA A 95 -13.81 -6.69 7.82
CA ALA A 95 -13.69 -8.03 7.25
C ALA A 95 -12.99 -9.03 8.18
N ASN A 96 -12.35 -8.55 9.27
CA ASN A 96 -11.64 -9.36 10.26
C ASN A 96 -10.53 -10.25 9.65
N SER A 97 -9.80 -9.71 8.67
CA SER A 97 -8.77 -10.41 7.90
C SER A 97 -9.27 -11.66 7.16
N ASP A 98 -10.57 -11.71 6.86
CA ASP A 98 -11.22 -12.75 6.06
C ASP A 98 -11.59 -12.19 4.69
N ALA A 99 -10.87 -12.63 3.65
CA ALA A 99 -11.09 -12.17 2.28
C ALA A 99 -12.45 -12.59 1.72
N ALA A 100 -13.01 -13.74 2.15
CA ALA A 100 -14.35 -14.18 1.73
C ALA A 100 -15.43 -13.28 2.36
N ASN A 101 -15.25 -12.87 3.63
CA ASN A 101 -16.12 -11.88 4.26
C ASN A 101 -16.01 -10.53 3.55
N ALA A 102 -14.79 -10.07 3.24
CA ALA A 102 -14.59 -8.84 2.47
C ALA A 102 -15.34 -8.89 1.12
N ALA A 103 -15.27 -10.01 0.38
CA ALA A 103 -15.97 -10.17 -0.88
C ALA A 103 -17.49 -10.15 -0.72
N ALA A 104 -18.03 -10.75 0.36
CA ALA A 104 -19.45 -10.72 0.67
C ALA A 104 -19.95 -9.30 0.98
N GLU A 105 -19.19 -8.54 1.78
CA GLU A 105 -19.52 -7.16 2.11
C GLU A 105 -19.46 -6.23 0.87
N ILE A 106 -18.48 -6.41 -0.01
CA ILE A 106 -18.40 -5.71 -1.29
C ILE A 106 -19.63 -6.01 -2.14
N GLN A 107 -20.09 -7.30 -2.20
CA GLN A 107 -21.30 -7.66 -2.92
C GLN A 107 -22.54 -6.99 -2.29
N GLY A 108 -22.63 -6.95 -0.97
CA GLY A 108 -23.72 -6.26 -0.26
C GLY A 108 -23.79 -4.76 -0.60
N PHE A 109 -22.66 -4.08 -0.70
CA PHE A 109 -22.60 -2.68 -1.10
C PHE A 109 -22.93 -2.47 -2.58
N LEU A 110 -22.53 -3.40 -3.46
CA LEU A 110 -22.94 -3.40 -4.87
C LEU A 110 -24.47 -3.50 -5.00
N ASP A 111 -25.10 -4.44 -4.28
CA ASP A 111 -26.54 -4.62 -4.29
C ASP A 111 -27.29 -3.43 -3.72
N ALA A 112 -26.70 -2.74 -2.73
CA ALA A 112 -27.19 -1.48 -2.16
C ALA A 112 -26.94 -0.25 -3.06
N LYS A 113 -26.27 -0.41 -4.21
CA LYS A 113 -25.96 0.64 -5.18
C LYS A 113 -25.23 1.83 -4.54
N VAL A 114 -24.22 1.56 -3.70
CA VAL A 114 -23.41 2.64 -3.12
C VAL A 114 -22.68 3.41 -4.20
N GLY A 115 -22.50 4.71 -4.01
CA GLY A 115 -21.86 5.57 -5.02
C GLY A 115 -20.36 5.53 -4.99
N ALA A 116 -19.76 5.25 -3.83
CA ALA A 116 -18.32 5.11 -3.66
C ALA A 116 -18.01 3.97 -2.70
N LEU A 117 -17.03 3.15 -3.06
CA LEU A 117 -16.53 2.03 -2.27
C LEU A 117 -15.01 2.13 -2.13
N VAL A 118 -14.51 2.01 -0.92
CA VAL A 118 -13.09 1.80 -0.63
C VAL A 118 -12.92 0.41 -0.02
N ALA A 119 -11.91 -0.33 -0.45
CA ALA A 119 -11.68 -1.67 0.05
C ALA A 119 -10.20 -1.93 0.33
N THR A 120 -9.96 -2.72 1.39
CA THR A 120 -8.67 -3.32 1.70
C THR A 120 -8.86 -4.83 1.84
N SER A 121 -7.91 -5.62 1.34
CA SER A 121 -7.92 -7.08 1.48
C SER A 121 -6.51 -7.63 1.39
N SER A 122 -6.21 -8.62 2.23
CA SER A 122 -4.96 -9.38 2.19
C SER A 122 -4.90 -10.37 1.01
N ASP A 123 -6.06 -10.74 0.45
CA ASP A 123 -6.15 -11.59 -0.74
C ASP A 123 -6.95 -10.90 -1.86
N PRO A 124 -6.24 -10.22 -2.75
CA PRO A 124 -6.84 -9.52 -3.88
C PRO A 124 -7.59 -10.42 -4.85
N SER A 125 -7.12 -11.65 -5.02
CA SER A 125 -7.72 -12.57 -5.98
C SER A 125 -9.18 -12.90 -5.64
N VAL A 126 -9.52 -12.89 -4.35
CA VAL A 126 -10.87 -13.16 -3.86
C VAL A 126 -11.82 -11.98 -4.08
N VAL A 127 -11.35 -10.76 -3.95
CA VAL A 127 -12.20 -9.56 -4.01
C VAL A 127 -12.25 -8.89 -5.38
N SER A 128 -11.27 -9.13 -6.25
CA SER A 128 -11.09 -8.42 -7.52
C SER A 128 -12.32 -8.47 -8.42
N HIS A 129 -12.98 -9.63 -8.55
CA HIS A 129 -14.16 -9.77 -9.40
C HIS A 129 -15.36 -8.92 -8.89
N ASN A 130 -15.54 -8.83 -7.58
CA ASN A 130 -16.60 -8.02 -7.01
C ASN A 130 -16.31 -6.52 -7.14
N LEU A 131 -15.03 -6.10 -6.93
CA LEU A 131 -14.61 -4.71 -7.17
C LEU A 131 -14.85 -4.31 -8.63
N GLN A 132 -14.53 -5.19 -9.57
CA GLN A 132 -14.78 -4.98 -10.99
C GLN A 132 -16.27 -4.75 -11.28
N LYS A 133 -17.17 -5.55 -10.68
CA LYS A 133 -18.62 -5.33 -10.80
C LYS A 133 -19.07 -3.99 -10.23
N VAL A 134 -18.47 -3.55 -9.12
CA VAL A 134 -18.76 -2.24 -8.54
C VAL A 134 -18.38 -1.12 -9.52
N ILE A 135 -17.20 -1.19 -10.16
CA ILE A 135 -16.80 -0.22 -11.20
C ILE A 135 -17.79 -0.23 -12.37
N TRP A 136 -18.21 -1.41 -12.86
CA TRP A 136 -19.15 -1.53 -13.95
C TRP A 136 -20.55 -1.00 -13.61
N SER A 137 -20.96 -1.07 -12.35
CA SER A 137 -22.20 -0.43 -11.89
C SER A 137 -22.16 1.09 -11.97
N GLY A 138 -20.98 1.68 -12.19
CA GLY A 138 -20.75 3.11 -12.26
C GLY A 138 -20.24 3.74 -10.98
N ALA A 139 -20.10 2.97 -9.90
CA ALA A 139 -19.59 3.46 -8.63
C ALA A 139 -18.07 3.70 -8.67
N PHE A 140 -17.60 4.65 -7.86
CA PHE A 140 -16.19 4.82 -7.57
C PHE A 140 -15.65 3.62 -6.80
N VAL A 141 -14.45 3.18 -7.15
CA VAL A 141 -13.69 2.20 -6.36
C VAL A 141 -12.30 2.75 -6.06
N GLY A 142 -12.01 2.90 -4.77
CA GLY A 142 -10.66 3.14 -4.25
C GLY A 142 -10.12 1.88 -3.60
N THR A 143 -8.86 1.54 -3.83
CA THR A 143 -8.21 0.40 -3.19
C THR A 143 -6.91 0.81 -2.53
N ILE A 144 -6.67 0.23 -1.36
CA ILE A 144 -5.38 0.28 -0.70
C ILE A 144 -4.74 -1.08 -0.94
N VAL A 145 -4.15 -1.23 -2.11
CA VAL A 145 -3.53 -2.43 -2.71
C VAL A 145 -4.45 -3.66 -2.70
N PRO A 146 -4.56 -4.40 -3.75
CA PRO A 146 -4.30 -4.15 -5.15
C PRO A 146 -5.59 -3.90 -5.96
N PRO A 147 -5.47 -3.69 -7.28
CA PRO A 147 -6.58 -3.43 -8.18
C PRO A 147 -7.57 -4.62 -8.30
N PRO A 148 -8.77 -4.41 -8.92
CA PRO A 148 -9.10 -3.26 -9.77
C PRO A 148 -9.61 -2.04 -8.99
N ALA A 149 -9.30 -0.84 -9.52
CA ALA A 149 -9.71 0.42 -8.91
C ALA A 149 -9.86 1.54 -9.94
N THR A 150 -10.81 2.46 -9.71
CA THR A 150 -10.87 3.74 -10.44
C THR A 150 -9.82 4.71 -9.91
N LEU A 151 -9.50 4.62 -8.63
CA LEU A 151 -8.36 5.29 -8.00
C LEU A 151 -7.50 4.25 -7.28
N LEU A 152 -6.32 3.96 -7.81
CA LEU A 152 -5.34 3.07 -7.20
C LEU A 152 -4.42 3.84 -6.27
N LEU A 153 -4.29 3.38 -5.03
CA LEU A 153 -3.29 3.89 -4.11
C LEU A 153 -1.99 3.08 -4.26
N ASN A 154 -0.86 3.77 -4.33
CA ASN A 154 0.47 3.18 -4.38
C ASN A 154 1.36 3.77 -3.29
N ALA A 155 2.18 2.94 -2.66
CA ALA A 155 3.26 3.37 -1.77
C ALA A 155 4.60 3.09 -2.47
N PRO A 156 5.34 4.12 -2.92
CA PRO A 156 6.60 3.94 -3.65
C PRO A 156 7.66 3.35 -2.73
N GLN A 157 8.02 2.10 -2.98
CA GLN A 157 8.84 1.33 -2.04
C GLN A 157 10.31 1.74 -2.07
N TYR A 158 10.86 1.97 -3.27
CA TYR A 158 12.24 2.43 -3.42
C TYR A 158 12.41 3.84 -2.81
N GLU A 159 11.48 4.77 -3.12
CA GLU A 159 11.47 6.12 -2.53
C GLU A 159 11.37 6.06 -1.00
N THR A 160 10.59 5.12 -0.44
CA THR A 160 10.47 4.93 1.01
C THR A 160 11.82 4.57 1.65
N GLY A 161 12.53 3.62 1.08
CA GLY A 161 13.87 3.25 1.55
C GLY A 161 14.90 4.35 1.35
N LYS A 162 14.81 5.04 0.21
CA LYS A 162 15.70 6.16 -0.13
C LYS A 162 15.56 7.31 0.88
N VAL A 163 14.34 7.68 1.26
CA VAL A 163 14.10 8.77 2.23
C VAL A 163 14.72 8.44 3.59
N LEU A 164 14.64 7.16 4.04
CA LEU A 164 15.31 6.75 5.28
C LEU A 164 16.84 6.80 5.15
N ALA A 165 17.37 6.30 4.04
CA ALA A 165 18.83 6.33 3.79
C ALA A 165 19.35 7.76 3.71
N ASP A 166 18.63 8.67 3.03
CA ASP A 166 18.99 10.09 2.92
C ASP A 166 19.02 10.79 4.29
N ALA A 167 18.05 10.47 5.17
CA ALA A 167 18.05 10.96 6.55
C ALA A 167 19.28 10.47 7.33
N ALA A 168 19.60 9.18 7.21
CA ALA A 168 20.81 8.61 7.83
C ALA A 168 22.09 9.23 7.27
N ILE A 169 22.22 9.37 5.96
CA ILE A 169 23.39 9.97 5.28
C ILE A 169 23.56 11.43 5.72
N SER A 170 22.48 12.17 5.81
CA SER A 170 22.53 13.56 6.30
C SER A 170 23.05 13.64 7.72
N TYR A 171 22.60 12.74 8.59
CA TYR A 171 23.09 12.63 9.97
C TYR A 171 24.57 12.20 10.02
N ILE A 172 24.97 11.19 9.24
CA ILE A 172 26.36 10.71 9.16
C ILE A 172 27.31 11.86 8.78
N ARG A 173 26.93 12.64 7.78
CA ARG A 173 27.72 13.80 7.34
C ARG A 173 27.81 14.88 8.42
N ALA A 174 26.69 15.20 9.07
CA ALA A 174 26.61 16.29 10.02
C ALA A 174 27.15 15.95 11.41
N ARG A 175 27.06 14.68 11.85
CA ARG A 175 27.31 14.29 13.24
C ARG A 175 28.43 13.26 13.39
N LEU A 176 28.67 12.42 12.37
CA LEU A 176 29.64 11.32 12.43
C LEU A 176 30.86 11.56 11.51
N GLY A 177 31.06 12.79 11.03
CA GLY A 177 32.21 13.14 10.20
C GLY A 177 32.28 12.42 8.85
N GLY A 178 31.17 11.89 8.36
CA GLY A 178 31.09 11.17 7.10
C GLY A 178 31.47 9.70 7.17
N HIS A 179 31.64 9.13 8.35
CA HIS A 179 32.00 7.73 8.58
C HIS A 179 30.97 7.03 9.47
N ALA A 180 30.58 5.79 9.11
CA ALA A 180 29.67 5.01 9.94
C ALA A 180 29.76 3.51 9.66
N LYS A 181 29.57 2.70 10.70
CA LYS A 181 29.27 1.28 10.64
C LYS A 181 27.75 1.12 10.68
N VAL A 182 27.18 0.63 9.59
CA VAL A 182 25.73 0.51 9.38
C VAL A 182 25.28 -0.93 9.51
N VAL A 183 24.19 -1.15 10.23
CA VAL A 183 23.44 -2.39 10.27
C VAL A 183 22.13 -2.17 9.50
N LEU A 184 21.82 -3.03 8.53
CA LEU A 184 20.53 -3.11 7.87
C LEU A 184 19.76 -4.33 8.40
N LEU A 185 18.56 -4.10 8.91
CA LEU A 185 17.61 -5.13 9.34
C LEU A 185 16.53 -5.24 8.27
N THR A 186 16.71 -6.16 7.32
CA THR A 186 15.99 -6.21 6.04
C THR A 186 14.80 -7.16 6.04
N GLN A 187 14.00 -7.13 4.97
CA GLN A 187 12.86 -8.03 4.72
C GLN A 187 12.79 -8.43 3.25
N ASP A 188 13.93 -8.73 2.65
CA ASP A 188 14.05 -9.01 1.21
C ASP A 188 13.22 -10.21 0.74
N ALA A 189 12.85 -11.13 1.64
CA ALA A 189 11.96 -12.24 1.34
C ALA A 189 10.53 -11.79 0.92
N MET A 190 10.14 -10.58 1.33
CA MET A 190 8.91 -9.94 0.91
C MET A 190 9.17 -9.12 -0.36
N GLN A 191 8.98 -9.73 -1.53
CA GLN A 191 9.33 -9.13 -2.82
C GLN A 191 8.79 -7.71 -3.03
N TYR A 192 7.59 -7.41 -2.56
CA TYR A 192 7.01 -6.07 -2.69
C TYR A 192 7.67 -5.03 -1.77
N LEU A 193 8.40 -5.44 -0.71
CA LEU A 193 9.17 -4.56 0.17
C LEU A 193 10.66 -4.50 -0.19
N ALA A 194 11.18 -5.45 -0.96
CA ALA A 194 12.59 -5.53 -1.32
C ALA A 194 13.17 -4.21 -1.85
N PRO A 195 12.46 -3.43 -2.70
CA PRO A 195 12.99 -2.16 -3.20
C PRO A 195 13.33 -1.12 -2.11
N ARG A 196 12.70 -1.18 -0.91
CA ARG A 196 13.07 -0.32 0.23
C ARG A 196 14.52 -0.54 0.66
N PHE A 197 14.91 -1.81 0.74
CA PHE A 197 16.25 -2.20 1.21
C PHE A 197 17.29 -2.07 0.11
N GLU A 198 16.91 -2.27 -1.15
CA GLU A 198 17.76 -1.95 -2.31
C GLU A 198 18.12 -0.47 -2.31
N ALA A 199 17.14 0.43 -2.15
CA ALA A 199 17.38 1.86 -2.07
C ALA A 199 18.34 2.24 -0.92
N MET A 200 18.19 1.61 0.26
CA MET A 200 19.12 1.87 1.38
C MET A 200 20.55 1.45 1.03
N ARG A 201 20.75 0.29 0.42
CA ARG A 201 22.08 -0.18 -0.03
C ARG A 201 22.66 0.75 -1.09
N ASP A 202 21.87 1.14 -2.07
CA ASP A 202 22.30 1.99 -3.18
C ASP A 202 22.74 3.37 -2.66
N GLU A 203 21.93 4.02 -1.81
CA GLU A 203 22.25 5.35 -1.29
C GLU A 203 23.44 5.31 -0.34
N LEU A 204 23.52 4.35 0.57
CA LEU A 204 24.65 4.22 1.50
C LEU A 204 25.97 3.93 0.78
N SER A 205 25.94 3.17 -0.33
CA SER A 205 27.12 2.84 -1.13
C SER A 205 27.78 4.06 -1.78
N LYS A 206 27.03 5.16 -1.95
CA LYS A 206 27.54 6.42 -2.52
C LYS A 206 28.42 7.20 -1.55
N LEU A 207 28.48 6.80 -0.26
CA LEU A 207 29.27 7.47 0.75
C LEU A 207 30.51 6.64 1.13
N PRO A 208 31.74 7.02 0.66
CA PRO A 208 32.93 6.18 0.82
C PRO A 208 33.33 5.85 2.27
N GLY A 209 32.91 6.68 3.24
CA GLY A 209 33.19 6.47 4.67
C GLY A 209 32.20 5.55 5.36
N VAL A 210 31.17 5.04 4.66
CA VAL A 210 30.14 4.15 5.21
C VAL A 210 30.49 2.70 4.91
N THR A 211 30.34 1.85 5.92
CA THR A 211 30.47 0.39 5.78
C THR A 211 29.22 -0.30 6.30
N VAL A 212 28.50 -1.02 5.45
CA VAL A 212 27.45 -1.93 5.91
C VAL A 212 28.12 -3.15 6.53
N VAL A 213 28.10 -3.23 7.85
CA VAL A 213 28.78 -4.29 8.62
C VAL A 213 27.90 -5.50 8.87
N ALA A 214 26.58 -5.33 8.74
CA ALA A 214 25.60 -6.42 8.76
C ALA A 214 24.40 -6.04 7.91
N ASP A 215 23.90 -6.99 7.13
CA ASP A 215 22.70 -6.90 6.28
C ASP A 215 21.95 -8.21 6.47
N ILE A 216 20.97 -8.20 7.37
CA ILE A 216 20.35 -9.43 7.90
C ILE A 216 18.84 -9.24 8.00
N ALA A 217 18.09 -10.25 7.57
CA ALA A 217 16.65 -10.32 7.77
C ALA A 217 16.34 -10.96 9.14
N PRO A 218 15.81 -10.19 10.12
CA PRO A 218 15.35 -10.75 11.39
C PRO A 218 14.23 -11.77 11.18
N SER A 219 14.23 -12.83 11.99
CA SER A 219 13.17 -13.85 11.95
C SER A 219 12.77 -14.22 13.38
N PRO A 220 11.51 -13.96 13.78
CA PRO A 220 10.45 -13.26 13.00
C PRO A 220 10.72 -11.77 12.83
N VAL A 221 9.97 -11.13 11.90
CA VAL A 221 10.01 -9.67 11.71
C VAL A 221 9.14 -9.01 12.79
N THR A 222 9.71 -8.88 13.99
CA THR A 222 9.07 -8.33 15.19
C THR A 222 10.12 -7.62 16.04
N GLU A 223 9.69 -6.92 17.08
CA GLU A 223 10.62 -6.33 18.05
C GLU A 223 11.55 -7.40 18.68
N GLN A 224 11.01 -8.58 19.02
CA GLN A 224 11.84 -9.66 19.58
C GLN A 224 12.85 -10.19 18.58
N GLY A 225 12.46 -10.37 17.30
CA GLY A 225 13.41 -10.79 16.25
C GLY A 225 14.52 -9.77 16.00
N GLY A 226 14.18 -8.48 16.03
CA GLY A 226 15.17 -7.39 15.99
C GLY A 226 16.14 -7.41 17.17
N TYR A 227 15.62 -7.63 18.38
CA TYR A 227 16.41 -7.77 19.60
C TYR A 227 17.39 -8.94 19.51
N ASP A 228 16.94 -10.13 19.15
CA ASP A 228 17.77 -11.34 19.08
C ASP A 228 18.85 -11.22 17.98
N THR A 229 18.47 -10.63 16.84
CA THR A 229 19.40 -10.37 15.74
C THR A 229 20.49 -9.38 16.15
N MET A 230 20.10 -8.27 16.79
CA MET A 230 21.07 -7.26 17.23
C MET A 230 22.01 -7.79 18.31
N ASN A 231 21.53 -8.58 19.26
CA ASN A 231 22.40 -9.24 20.25
C ASN A 231 23.43 -10.12 19.58
N THR A 232 23.05 -10.85 18.53
CA THR A 232 24.01 -11.69 17.77
C THR A 232 25.06 -10.82 17.07
N ILE A 233 24.65 -9.70 16.46
CA ILE A 233 25.57 -8.76 15.79
C ILE A 233 26.56 -8.18 16.80
N LEU A 234 26.11 -7.77 17.99
CA LEU A 234 26.94 -7.12 19.01
C LEU A 234 28.04 -8.03 19.57
N VAL A 235 27.94 -9.36 19.44
CA VAL A 235 29.01 -10.31 19.81
C VAL A 235 30.25 -10.09 18.94
N GLY A 236 30.08 -9.88 17.64
CA GLY A 236 31.18 -9.71 16.70
C GLY A 236 31.49 -8.25 16.33
N ILE A 237 30.51 -7.38 16.45
CA ILE A 237 30.54 -5.97 16.03
C ILE A 237 29.98 -5.11 17.18
N PRO A 238 30.80 -4.81 18.21
CA PRO A 238 30.32 -4.10 19.40
C PRO A 238 30.06 -2.62 19.18
N ASP A 239 30.61 -2.03 18.12
CA ASP A 239 30.49 -0.61 17.81
C ASP A 239 29.71 -0.43 16.51
N VAL A 240 28.44 -0.07 16.65
CA VAL A 240 27.51 0.21 15.52
C VAL A 240 27.10 1.67 15.64
N ASP A 241 27.10 2.39 14.51
CA ASP A 241 26.77 3.82 14.48
C ASP A 241 25.36 4.06 13.93
N VAL A 242 24.90 3.21 13.02
CA VAL A 242 23.59 3.36 12.35
C VAL A 242 22.89 2.02 12.29
N VAL A 243 21.57 2.01 12.57
CA VAL A 243 20.69 0.84 12.39
C VAL A 243 19.46 1.27 11.61
N LEU A 244 19.18 0.62 10.47
CA LEU A 244 18.02 0.90 9.62
C LEU A 244 17.17 -0.38 9.41
N GLY A 245 15.84 -0.21 9.36
CA GLY A 245 14.90 -1.32 9.14
C GLY A 245 13.45 -0.87 9.29
N ALA A 246 12.51 -1.80 9.51
CA ALA A 246 11.17 -1.45 9.98
C ALA A 246 11.20 -1.03 11.45
N ASP A 247 10.27 -0.17 11.89
CA ASP A 247 10.26 0.35 13.27
C ASP A 247 10.29 -0.77 14.31
N ALA A 248 9.47 -1.80 14.17
CA ALA A 248 9.42 -2.90 15.13
C ALA A 248 10.81 -3.55 15.36
N VAL A 249 11.53 -3.88 14.27
CA VAL A 249 12.84 -4.54 14.40
C VAL A 249 13.92 -3.58 14.90
N VAL A 250 13.84 -2.29 14.56
CA VAL A 250 14.80 -1.27 15.03
C VAL A 250 14.57 -0.93 16.51
N LEU A 251 13.32 -0.95 16.98
CA LEU A 251 12.99 -0.85 18.42
C LEU A 251 13.57 -2.04 19.21
N GLY A 252 13.50 -3.23 18.63
CA GLY A 252 14.17 -4.41 19.20
C GLY A 252 15.70 -4.24 19.27
N ALA A 253 16.31 -3.71 18.20
CA ALA A 253 17.74 -3.40 18.19
C ALA A 253 18.13 -2.34 19.21
N LEU A 254 17.30 -1.30 19.39
CA LEU A 254 17.49 -0.29 20.44
C LEU A 254 17.48 -0.90 21.83
N ARG A 255 16.55 -1.82 22.11
CA ARG A 255 16.51 -2.55 23.38
C ARG A 255 17.77 -3.37 23.60
N ALA A 256 18.26 -4.09 22.58
CA ALA A 256 19.49 -4.86 22.67
C ALA A 256 20.73 -3.97 22.93
N LEU A 257 20.81 -2.81 22.28
CA LEU A 257 21.87 -1.83 22.54
C LEU A 257 21.83 -1.32 23.97
N ARG A 258 20.66 -1.01 24.52
CA ARG A 258 20.44 -0.57 25.90
C ARG A 258 20.85 -1.64 26.90
N ASP A 259 20.42 -2.88 26.71
CA ASP A 259 20.76 -4.01 27.60
C ASP A 259 22.27 -4.31 27.59
N ALA A 260 22.93 -4.13 26.45
CA ALA A 260 24.37 -4.25 26.30
C ALA A 260 25.17 -3.02 26.76
N HIS A 261 24.52 -1.92 27.21
CA HIS A 261 25.13 -0.62 27.50
C HIS A 261 25.94 -0.07 26.30
N LYS A 262 25.41 -0.23 25.09
CA LYS A 262 26.01 0.21 23.81
C LYS A 262 25.20 1.28 23.11
N ASP A 263 24.07 1.70 23.66
CA ASP A 263 23.30 2.80 23.17
C ASP A 263 24.03 4.14 23.44
N ARG A 264 24.18 4.93 22.40
CA ARG A 264 24.85 6.23 22.46
C ARG A 264 23.95 7.31 21.84
N PRO A 265 23.86 8.51 22.42
CA PRO A 265 23.04 9.61 21.88
C PRO A 265 23.43 10.06 20.47
N ASP A 266 24.67 9.79 20.05
CA ASP A 266 25.22 10.15 18.74
C ASP A 266 25.02 9.06 17.67
N GLN A 267 24.41 7.94 18.00
CA GLN A 267 23.98 6.95 17.01
C GLN A 267 22.74 7.46 16.22
N PHE A 268 22.52 6.88 15.04
CA PHE A 268 21.30 7.05 14.27
C PHE A 268 20.57 5.71 14.15
N LEU A 269 19.46 5.58 14.83
CA LEU A 269 18.51 4.51 14.61
C LEU A 269 17.34 5.10 13.82
N GLY A 270 16.95 4.45 12.74
CA GLY A 270 15.87 4.92 11.89
C GLY A 270 15.02 3.78 11.37
N GLY A 271 13.71 3.96 11.43
CA GLY A 271 12.74 2.95 11.05
C GLY A 271 11.80 3.38 9.93
N ILE A 272 10.95 2.45 9.53
CA ILE A 272 9.83 2.68 8.62
C ILE A 272 8.57 2.20 9.35
N ASP A 273 7.47 2.88 9.14
CA ASP A 273 6.06 2.65 9.47
C ASP A 273 5.47 3.75 10.37
N GLY A 274 6.25 4.59 11.03
CA GLY A 274 5.74 5.67 11.89
C GLY A 274 5.10 5.13 13.17
N GLU A 275 5.57 3.99 13.69
CA GLU A 275 4.98 3.35 14.87
C GLU A 275 5.00 4.27 16.10
N PRO A 276 3.95 4.26 16.95
CA PRO A 276 3.85 5.14 18.12
C PRO A 276 5.06 5.06 19.06
N GLN A 277 5.65 3.87 19.22
CA GLN A 277 6.82 3.67 20.07
C GLN A 277 8.07 4.34 19.47
N ALA A 278 8.26 4.24 18.14
CA ALA A 278 9.34 4.93 17.42
C ALA A 278 9.19 6.44 17.51
N VAL A 279 7.98 6.94 17.31
CA VAL A 279 7.62 8.35 17.48
C VAL A 279 7.90 8.83 18.92
N ALA A 280 7.56 8.02 19.92
CA ALA A 280 7.84 8.34 21.33
C ALA A 280 9.35 8.46 21.60
N GLU A 281 10.16 7.56 21.04
CA GLU A 281 11.64 7.64 21.15
C GLU A 281 12.18 8.94 20.50
N ILE A 282 11.70 9.30 19.32
CA ILE A 282 12.08 10.56 18.65
C ILE A 282 11.74 11.78 19.51
N LYS A 283 10.56 11.78 20.13
CA LYS A 283 10.09 12.88 21.02
C LYS A 283 10.97 13.11 22.23
N THR A 284 11.69 12.11 22.71
CA THR A 284 12.58 12.30 23.88
C THR A 284 13.71 13.28 23.59
N GLY A 285 14.13 13.41 22.32
CA GLY A 285 15.28 14.21 21.88
C GLY A 285 16.65 13.66 22.31
N THR A 286 16.69 12.71 23.25
CA THR A 286 17.91 12.10 23.81
C THR A 286 18.16 10.68 23.32
N SER A 287 17.13 10.01 22.79
CA SER A 287 17.24 8.68 22.22
C SER A 287 18.13 8.67 20.97
N PRO A 288 18.88 7.59 20.71
CA PRO A 288 19.51 7.36 19.42
C PRO A 288 18.52 7.13 18.28
N TYR A 289 17.23 6.93 18.54
CA TYR A 289 16.20 6.85 17.52
C TYR A 289 15.92 8.24 16.95
N LYS A 290 16.33 8.49 15.70
CA LYS A 290 16.35 9.84 15.12
C LYS A 290 15.28 10.08 14.06
N ALA A 291 14.84 9.03 13.37
CA ALA A 291 13.83 9.15 12.34
C ALA A 291 12.95 7.91 12.22
N SER A 292 11.71 8.10 11.81
CA SER A 292 10.84 7.04 11.31
C SER A 292 10.17 7.51 10.02
N ILE A 293 10.11 6.66 9.01
CA ILE A 293 9.44 6.99 7.76
C ILE A 293 7.96 6.63 7.89
N ALA A 294 7.10 7.62 7.76
CA ALA A 294 5.67 7.46 7.89
C ALA A 294 4.92 7.69 6.58
N LEU A 295 3.79 7.00 6.45
CA LEU A 295 2.79 7.20 5.43
C LEU A 295 1.52 7.74 6.10
N SER A 296 1.10 8.95 5.73
CA SER A 296 0.00 9.66 6.41
C SER A 296 -1.38 9.09 6.08
N SER A 297 -1.78 8.00 6.77
CA SER A 297 -3.04 7.30 6.48
C SER A 297 -4.32 8.16 6.63
N PRO A 298 -4.45 9.11 7.57
CA PRO A 298 -5.61 9.98 7.60
C PRO A 298 -5.69 10.95 6.41
N VAL A 299 -4.56 11.46 5.92
CA VAL A 299 -4.53 12.41 4.80
C VAL A 299 -4.91 11.73 3.49
N PHE A 300 -4.35 10.56 3.19
CA PHE A 300 -4.73 9.87 1.96
C PHE A 300 -6.14 9.25 2.05
N GLY A 301 -6.57 8.78 3.22
CA GLY A 301 -7.95 8.36 3.44
C GLY A 301 -8.93 9.50 3.16
N TYR A 302 -8.62 10.70 3.64
CA TYR A 302 -9.40 11.90 3.32
C TYR A 302 -9.42 12.21 1.81
N ALA A 303 -8.25 12.13 1.15
CA ALA A 303 -8.14 12.36 -0.29
C ALA A 303 -8.98 11.36 -1.10
N ILE A 304 -8.91 10.06 -0.80
CA ILE A 304 -9.72 9.03 -1.46
C ILE A 304 -11.22 9.36 -1.28
N GLY A 305 -11.65 9.72 -0.08
CA GLY A 305 -13.04 10.10 0.19
C GLY A 305 -13.49 11.34 -0.60
N GLN A 306 -12.62 12.37 -0.72
CA GLN A 306 -12.89 13.55 -1.54
C GLN A 306 -13.03 13.20 -3.03
N TYR A 307 -12.16 12.32 -3.57
CA TYR A 307 -12.27 11.88 -4.94
C TYR A 307 -13.48 10.98 -5.19
N GLY A 308 -13.87 10.15 -4.23
CA GLY A 308 -15.16 9.44 -4.29
C GLY A 308 -16.35 10.37 -4.38
N ALA A 309 -16.35 11.47 -3.61
CA ALA A 309 -17.39 12.48 -3.70
C ALA A 309 -17.34 13.29 -5.01
N ASP A 310 -16.16 13.59 -5.51
CA ASP A 310 -15.96 14.28 -6.80
C ASP A 310 -16.47 13.44 -7.98
N TRP A 311 -16.23 12.10 -7.93
CA TRP A 311 -16.79 11.16 -8.89
C TRP A 311 -18.31 11.23 -8.96
N LEU A 312 -18.98 11.27 -7.82
CA LEU A 312 -20.45 11.31 -7.73
C LEU A 312 -21.07 12.59 -8.31
N VAL A 313 -20.32 13.68 -8.42
CA VAL A 313 -20.75 14.92 -9.05
C VAL A 313 -20.21 15.12 -10.45
N GLY A 314 -19.63 14.05 -11.05
CA GLY A 314 -19.16 14.06 -12.45
C GLY A 314 -17.82 14.77 -12.66
N LYS A 315 -17.01 14.93 -11.64
CA LYS A 315 -15.65 15.45 -11.84
C LYS A 315 -14.69 14.34 -12.28
N SER A 316 -13.67 14.74 -13.00
CA SER A 316 -12.49 13.92 -13.26
C SER A 316 -11.65 13.79 -12.00
N ILE A 317 -11.17 12.59 -11.71
CA ILE A 317 -10.35 12.26 -10.54
C ILE A 317 -9.03 11.60 -10.98
N PRO A 318 -8.00 11.54 -10.12
CA PRO A 318 -6.79 10.77 -10.45
C PRO A 318 -7.10 9.28 -10.64
N GLN A 319 -6.39 8.61 -11.54
CA GLN A 319 -6.42 7.16 -11.69
C GLN A 319 -5.52 6.47 -10.69
N ALA A 320 -4.41 7.11 -10.30
CA ALA A 320 -3.49 6.61 -9.32
C ALA A 320 -2.98 7.73 -8.42
N MET A 321 -2.62 7.36 -7.19
CA MET A 321 -2.12 8.28 -6.18
C MET A 321 -1.00 7.60 -5.38
N ASP A 322 0.20 8.21 -5.37
CA ASP A 322 1.25 7.84 -4.44
C ASP A 322 0.99 8.43 -3.06
N ILE A 323 1.21 7.61 -2.03
CA ILE A 323 1.43 8.09 -0.68
C ILE A 323 2.92 8.32 -0.53
N LEU A 324 3.31 9.58 -0.35
CA LEU A 324 4.72 9.92 -0.23
C LEU A 324 5.26 9.62 1.16
N PRO A 325 6.43 8.99 1.27
CA PRO A 325 7.08 8.74 2.55
C PRO A 325 7.64 10.02 3.15
N ILE A 326 7.42 10.23 4.44
CA ILE A 326 7.94 11.37 5.20
C ILE A 326 8.86 10.88 6.29
N ALA A 327 10.09 11.39 6.32
CA ALA A 327 10.99 11.20 7.46
C ALA A 327 10.50 12.03 8.65
N LEU A 328 9.89 11.39 9.63
CA LEU A 328 9.54 12.00 10.92
C LEU A 328 10.83 12.16 11.74
N THR A 329 11.08 13.38 12.16
CA THR A 329 12.20 13.74 13.03
C THR A 329 11.72 14.68 14.13
N GLY A 330 12.55 14.97 15.11
CA GLY A 330 12.18 15.95 16.15
C GLY A 330 11.81 17.33 15.62
N GLU A 331 12.21 17.67 14.38
CA GLU A 331 11.98 18.99 13.79
C GLU A 331 10.58 19.14 13.18
N ASN A 332 10.02 18.06 12.59
CA ASN A 332 8.75 18.12 11.84
C ASN A 332 7.59 17.36 12.48
N LEU A 333 7.84 16.62 13.54
CA LEU A 333 6.86 15.72 14.14
C LEU A 333 5.59 16.44 14.60
N ALA A 334 5.71 17.63 15.22
CA ALA A 334 4.55 18.40 15.68
C ALA A 334 3.65 18.87 14.51
N ALA A 335 4.26 19.25 13.38
CA ALA A 335 3.52 19.62 12.18
C ALA A 335 2.80 18.41 11.57
N TYR A 336 3.49 17.27 11.51
CA TYR A 336 2.91 16.02 11.05
C TYR A 336 1.70 15.58 11.89
N GLU A 337 1.82 15.61 13.22
CA GLU A 337 0.72 15.27 14.13
C GLU A 337 -0.49 16.21 13.97
N ALA A 338 -0.24 17.51 13.71
CA ALA A 338 -1.31 18.45 13.42
C ALA A 338 -2.02 18.12 12.10
N ASP A 339 -1.29 17.67 11.09
CA ASP A 339 -1.84 17.25 9.79
C ASP A 339 -2.66 15.96 9.90
N LEU A 340 -2.24 15.01 10.76
CA LEU A 340 -3.02 13.81 11.04
C LEU A 340 -4.34 14.12 11.77
N ALA A 341 -4.29 15.10 12.70
CA ALA A 341 -5.46 15.52 13.48
C ALA A 341 -6.50 16.29 12.62
N ASP A 342 -6.03 17.03 11.59
CA ASP A 342 -6.91 17.73 10.65
C ASP A 342 -6.51 17.45 9.19
N PRO A 343 -6.81 16.25 8.69
CA PRO A 343 -6.47 15.85 7.32
C PRO A 343 -7.18 16.70 6.26
N ALA A 344 -8.31 17.32 6.61
CA ALA A 344 -9.02 18.23 5.73
C ALA A 344 -8.21 19.51 5.46
N ALA A 345 -7.65 20.12 6.50
CA ALA A 345 -6.79 21.28 6.36
C ALA A 345 -5.48 20.96 5.63
N ALA A 346 -4.87 19.79 5.89
CA ALA A 346 -3.68 19.33 5.18
C ALA A 346 -3.96 19.11 3.69
N PHE A 347 -5.10 18.51 3.33
CA PHE A 347 -5.48 18.27 1.93
C PHE A 347 -5.85 19.56 1.18
N ALA A 348 -6.50 20.52 1.86
CA ALA A 348 -6.92 21.78 1.26
C ALA A 348 -5.75 22.71 0.89
N ASP A 349 -4.65 22.63 1.62
CA ASP A 349 -3.42 23.37 1.32
C ASP A 349 -2.55 22.61 0.29
N PRO A 350 -2.36 23.12 -0.93
CA PRO A 350 -1.59 22.43 -1.95
C PRO A 350 -0.14 22.15 -1.55
N VAL A 351 0.48 23.00 -0.74
CA VAL A 351 1.87 22.80 -0.29
C VAL A 351 1.93 21.62 0.68
N ARG A 352 1.03 21.59 1.66
CA ARG A 352 0.96 20.50 2.63
C ARG A 352 0.53 19.20 1.96
N ARG A 353 -0.53 19.22 1.15
CA ARG A 353 -1.00 18.05 0.40
C ARG A 353 0.10 17.40 -0.41
N ASN A 354 0.92 18.19 -1.12
CA ASN A 354 1.99 17.69 -1.97
C ASN A 354 3.19 17.11 -1.18
N LEU A 355 3.26 17.30 0.13
CA LEU A 355 4.19 16.57 1.00
C LEU A 355 3.78 15.10 1.17
N TYR A 356 2.48 14.81 1.08
CA TYR A 356 1.90 13.51 1.38
C TYR A 356 1.45 12.73 0.16
N LEU A 357 1.08 13.42 -0.93
CA LEU A 357 0.39 12.82 -2.05
C LEU A 357 0.95 13.30 -3.39
N ARG A 358 1.08 12.37 -4.34
CA ARG A 358 1.34 12.67 -5.74
C ARG A 358 0.32 11.94 -6.60
N MET A 359 -0.31 12.62 -7.54
CA MET A 359 -1.48 12.13 -8.26
C MET A 359 -1.20 12.04 -9.76
N TYR A 360 -1.76 11.00 -10.40
CA TYR A 360 -1.50 10.66 -11.79
C TYR A 360 -2.75 10.28 -12.55
N GLY A 361 -2.75 10.60 -13.84
CA GLY A 361 -3.84 10.28 -14.77
C GLY A 361 -5.12 11.02 -14.46
N ASN A 362 -6.08 10.85 -15.32
CA ASN A 362 -7.43 11.35 -15.15
C ASN A 362 -8.43 10.28 -15.55
N ILE A 363 -9.43 10.04 -14.74
CA ILE A 363 -10.52 9.13 -15.01
C ILE A 363 -11.83 9.73 -14.49
N CYS A 364 -12.94 9.37 -15.10
CA CYS A 364 -14.25 9.79 -14.65
C CYS A 364 -15.32 8.75 -15.02
N TYR A 365 -16.56 8.99 -14.65
CA TYR A 365 -17.65 8.05 -14.91
C TYR A 365 -17.76 7.64 -16.39
N ASP A 366 -17.58 8.57 -17.32
CA ASP A 366 -17.69 8.31 -18.77
C ASP A 366 -16.52 7.48 -19.32
N THR A 367 -15.37 7.50 -18.63
CA THR A 367 -14.15 6.76 -19.01
C THR A 367 -13.82 5.65 -18.01
N ARG A 368 -14.80 5.20 -17.19
CA ARG A 368 -14.59 4.21 -16.14
C ARG A 368 -14.12 2.84 -16.61
N ASP A 369 -14.28 2.52 -17.89
CA ASP A 369 -13.72 1.33 -18.54
C ASP A 369 -12.19 1.36 -18.65
N GLN A 370 -11.58 2.52 -18.43
CA GLN A 370 -10.12 2.71 -18.35
C GLN A 370 -9.56 2.55 -16.93
N TYR A 371 -10.33 1.92 -16.01
CA TYR A 371 -9.86 1.65 -14.65
C TYR A 371 -8.61 0.77 -14.62
N VAL A 372 -7.82 0.91 -13.57
CA VAL A 372 -6.62 0.11 -13.38
C VAL A 372 -6.98 -1.27 -12.82
N ASN A 373 -6.54 -2.35 -13.47
CA ASN A 373 -6.75 -3.74 -13.03
C ASN A 373 -5.45 -4.56 -12.96
N PHE A 374 -4.31 -3.90 -12.90
CA PHE A 374 -2.99 -4.51 -12.71
C PHE A 374 -2.24 -3.77 -11.59
N PRO A 375 -1.25 -4.40 -10.94
CA PRO A 375 -0.36 -3.71 -10.01
C PRO A 375 0.37 -2.57 -10.74
N TRP A 376 0.20 -1.36 -10.23
CA TRP A 376 0.82 -0.16 -10.77
C TRP A 376 1.75 0.46 -9.74
N SER A 377 2.86 1.00 -10.20
CA SER A 377 3.80 1.78 -9.40
C SER A 377 4.32 2.95 -10.21
N SER A 378 4.47 4.10 -9.59
CA SER A 378 5.14 5.27 -10.17
C SER A 378 6.64 5.02 -10.43
N GLU A 379 7.20 3.99 -9.79
CA GLU A 379 8.61 3.58 -9.91
C GLU A 379 8.82 2.53 -11.02
N GLY A 380 7.74 2.02 -11.60
CA GLY A 380 7.78 1.06 -12.71
C GLY A 380 8.12 1.73 -14.03
N GLY A 381 9.42 1.79 -14.36
CA GLY A 381 9.88 2.38 -15.63
C GLY A 381 11.24 3.10 -15.54
N GLN A 382 11.96 2.93 -14.42
CA GLN A 382 13.36 3.37 -14.31
C GLN A 382 14.32 2.25 -14.63
#